data_9831aecea4321a1a6106ea92b6bb9fa0
#
_entry.id   9831aecea4321a1a6106ea92b6bb9fa0
#
_cell.length_a   1.000
_cell.length_b   1.000
_cell.length_c   1.000
_cell.angle_alpha   90.00
_cell.angle_beta   90.00
_cell.angle_gamma   90.00
#
_symmetry.space_group_name_H-M   'P 1'
#
loop_
_entity.id
_entity.type
_entity.pdbx_description
1 polymer ?
#
loop_
_entity_poly.entity_id
_entity_poly.type
_entity_poly.pdbx_seq_one_letter_code
_entity_poly.pdbx_strand_id
1 'polypeptide(L)'
;VTITTAGSEYSFASIDVSLIPNIGNGVNADLDVILPPNGGHGFDSVRELGAYRLMFASKLETTSAFVDFPNDLTYRRVGLVLNPTDYNTTTICSQNTRSAVKAMILPQGTAAGAPTGDFVAGETITQTTTNAKGLVVSYDSITKVLKYYQDSVDGTVNGNVIAFAGNNQITGSASSFTATPDQTFGTSSVPLTQITIGVSVYELGLSFVTGYANEEIELNSGEILYLDNRIPITRSADQNEELKVVIEF
;
A
#
# COMPACT_ATOMS: atom_id res chain seq x y z
N VAL A 1 -1.89 58.29 -1.17
CA VAL A 1 -0.45 58.47 -1.44
C VAL A 1 -0.10 57.59 -2.62
N THR A 2 0.50 58.19 -3.64
CA THR A 2 0.98 57.41 -4.81
C THR A 2 2.49 57.50 -4.83
N ILE A 3 3.16 56.37 -4.86
CA ILE A 3 4.61 56.31 -4.99
C ILE A 3 4.96 56.52 -6.46
N THR A 4 5.62 57.62 -6.76
CA THR A 4 6.06 57.98 -8.12
C THR A 4 7.39 57.35 -8.53
N THR A 5 8.22 57.05 -7.56
CA THR A 5 9.50 56.39 -7.78
C THR A 5 9.69 55.35 -6.67
N ALA A 6 9.67 54.07 -7.05
CA ALA A 6 9.95 53.02 -6.10
C ALA A 6 11.48 52.89 -5.90
N GLY A 7 11.90 52.66 -4.69
CA GLY A 7 13.25 52.34 -4.34
C GLY A 7 13.36 50.95 -3.71
N SER A 8 14.60 50.53 -3.35
CA SER A 8 14.87 49.27 -2.69
C SER A 8 15.80 49.47 -1.50
N GLU A 9 15.81 48.50 -0.57
CA GLU A 9 16.73 48.45 0.57
C GLU A 9 16.65 49.64 1.54
N TYR A 10 15.41 50.13 1.76
CA TYR A 10 15.18 51.15 2.78
C TYR A 10 15.41 50.61 4.18
N SER A 11 16.23 51.30 4.96
CA SER A 11 16.41 51.05 6.40
C SER A 11 15.70 52.09 7.24
N PHE A 12 15.25 53.17 6.63
CA PHE A 12 14.58 54.30 7.30
C PHE A 12 13.69 55.03 6.34
N ALA A 13 12.52 55.48 6.84
CA ALA A 13 11.64 56.40 6.11
C ALA A 13 10.94 57.36 7.10
N SER A 14 10.72 58.60 6.68
CA SER A 14 9.97 59.58 7.43
C SER A 14 9.00 60.35 6.50
N ILE A 15 7.92 60.83 7.04
CA ILE A 15 6.96 61.70 6.34
C ILE A 15 7.09 63.09 6.89
N ASP A 16 7.35 64.09 6.03
CA ASP A 16 7.30 65.49 6.37
C ASP A 16 6.01 66.07 5.78
N VAL A 17 5.00 66.24 6.60
CA VAL A 17 3.70 66.79 6.20
C VAL A 17 3.76 68.29 5.92
N SER A 18 4.77 69.01 6.40
CA SER A 18 4.92 70.44 6.17
C SER A 18 5.21 70.81 4.69
N LEU A 19 5.71 69.82 3.93
CA LEU A 19 5.99 69.99 2.49
C LEU A 19 4.75 69.78 1.59
N ILE A 20 3.61 69.45 2.13
CA ILE A 20 2.38 69.27 1.35
C ILE A 20 1.72 70.64 1.15
N PRO A 21 1.62 71.17 -0.09
CA PRO A 21 1.01 72.49 -0.33
C PRO A 21 -0.50 72.42 -0.03
N ASN A 22 -1.02 73.56 0.56
CA ASN A 22 -2.44 73.80 0.84
C ASN A 22 -3.05 72.93 1.96
N ILE A 23 -2.29 72.46 2.94
CA ILE A 23 -2.82 71.89 4.16
C ILE A 23 -3.29 73.04 5.11
N GLY A 24 -4.32 73.71 4.94
CA GLY A 24 -4.91 74.74 5.82
C GLY A 24 -4.15 75.05 7.13
N ASN A 25 -4.63 76.05 7.93
CA ASN A 25 -4.03 76.42 9.20
C ASN A 25 -4.36 75.46 10.38
N GLY A 26 -4.44 74.16 10.13
CA GLY A 26 -4.70 73.14 11.15
C GLY A 26 -3.43 72.65 11.82
N VAL A 27 -3.58 71.84 12.90
CA VAL A 27 -2.49 71.07 13.49
C VAL A 27 -2.07 69.99 12.49
N ASN A 28 -0.80 69.90 12.15
CA ASN A 28 -0.29 68.89 11.27
C ASN A 28 -0.55 67.48 11.83
N ALA A 29 -0.92 66.55 10.98
CA ALA A 29 -1.03 65.18 11.35
C ALA A 29 0.39 64.62 11.67
N ASP A 30 0.48 63.89 12.74
CA ASP A 30 1.69 63.14 13.09
C ASP A 30 1.54 61.74 12.41
N LEU A 31 2.40 61.44 11.45
CA LEU A 31 2.35 60.23 10.66
C LEU A 31 3.69 59.46 10.78
N ASP A 32 3.57 58.21 11.21
CA ASP A 32 4.68 57.31 11.23
C ASP A 32 4.70 56.36 10.02
N VAL A 33 5.87 55.98 9.59
CA VAL A 33 6.08 55.04 8.51
C VAL A 33 6.58 53.70 9.04
N ILE A 34 5.80 52.66 8.79
CA ILE A 34 6.22 51.32 9.07
C ILE A 34 6.80 50.74 7.77
N LEU A 35 8.12 50.49 7.77
CA LEU A 35 8.78 49.83 6.64
C LEU A 35 8.56 48.33 6.72
N PRO A 36 8.15 47.68 5.63
CA PRO A 36 8.14 46.22 5.59
C PRO A 36 9.56 45.66 5.65
N PRO A 37 9.74 44.43 6.09
CA PRO A 37 11.04 43.75 6.03
C PRO A 37 11.53 43.62 4.59
N ASN A 38 12.83 43.42 4.41
CA ASN A 38 13.43 43.26 3.07
C ASN A 38 12.74 42.11 2.31
N GLY A 39 12.20 42.39 1.12
CA GLY A 39 11.39 41.46 0.33
C GLY A 39 9.86 41.62 0.51
N GLY A 40 9.40 42.45 1.48
CA GLY A 40 7.99 42.67 1.79
C GLY A 40 7.45 41.76 2.90
N HIS A 41 6.29 42.11 3.44
CA HIS A 41 5.62 41.27 4.46
C HIS A 41 5.29 39.89 3.90
N GLY A 42 5.63 38.84 4.67
CA GLY A 42 5.41 37.45 4.31
C GLY A 42 6.51 36.84 3.40
N PHE A 43 7.53 37.61 3.01
CA PHE A 43 8.66 37.09 2.24
C PHE A 43 9.52 36.13 3.09
N ASP A 44 9.80 36.51 4.31
CA ASP A 44 10.47 35.67 5.32
C ASP A 44 9.66 35.72 6.62
N SER A 45 8.63 34.92 6.67
CA SER A 45 7.70 34.88 7.81
C SER A 45 8.38 34.42 9.10
N VAL A 46 9.45 33.63 9.02
CA VAL A 46 10.20 33.16 10.18
C VAL A 46 10.93 34.32 10.84
N ARG A 47 11.65 35.10 10.06
CA ARG A 47 12.41 36.27 10.52
C ARG A 47 11.49 37.41 10.97
N GLU A 48 10.40 37.62 10.25
CA GLU A 48 9.42 38.67 10.52
C GLU A 48 8.70 38.45 11.85
N LEU A 49 8.34 37.22 12.15
CA LEU A 49 7.68 36.83 13.41
C LEU A 49 8.67 36.59 14.54
N GLY A 50 9.99 36.60 14.27
CA GLY A 50 11.01 36.23 15.27
C GLY A 50 10.89 34.77 15.70
N ALA A 51 10.36 33.93 14.84
CA ALA A 51 10.16 32.54 15.12
C ALA A 51 11.49 31.77 15.06
N TYR A 52 11.75 30.90 16.01
CA TYR A 52 12.89 29.98 16.04
C TYR A 52 12.43 28.52 16.11
N ARG A 53 11.12 28.30 15.96
CA ARG A 53 10.52 26.97 15.89
C ARG A 53 9.45 26.93 14.82
N LEU A 54 9.46 25.86 14.04
CA LEU A 54 8.43 25.55 13.05
C LEU A 54 7.72 24.27 13.48
N MET A 55 6.39 24.32 13.55
CA MET A 55 5.57 23.16 13.86
C MET A 55 4.77 22.73 12.63
N PHE A 56 4.94 21.47 12.24
CA PHE A 56 4.06 20.79 11.29
C PHE A 56 3.07 19.95 12.07
N ALA A 57 1.80 20.10 11.81
CA ALA A 57 0.75 19.29 12.37
C ALA A 57 0.01 18.59 11.20
N SER A 58 -0.08 17.27 11.26
CA SER A 58 -0.85 16.47 10.32
C SER A 58 -1.79 15.55 11.08
N LYS A 59 -3.04 15.53 10.67
CA LYS A 59 -4.03 14.59 11.18
C LYS A 59 -4.08 13.39 10.26
N LEU A 60 -3.93 12.20 10.84
CA LEU A 60 -4.01 10.95 10.09
C LEU A 60 -5.48 10.54 9.98
N GLU A 61 -5.96 10.38 8.77
CA GLU A 61 -7.36 10.05 8.52
C GLU A 61 -7.56 8.55 8.28
N THR A 62 -8.58 7.97 8.94
CA THR A 62 -8.84 6.53 8.92
C THR A 62 -10.06 6.15 8.07
N THR A 63 -10.73 7.10 7.41
CA THR A 63 -12.07 6.89 6.87
C THR A 63 -12.17 6.82 5.35
N SER A 64 -11.09 6.91 4.59
CA SER A 64 -11.13 6.84 3.13
C SER A 64 -10.41 5.60 2.58
N ALA A 65 -10.58 5.33 1.30
CA ALA A 65 -9.95 4.19 0.61
C ALA A 65 -8.40 4.22 0.63
N PHE A 66 -7.82 5.35 1.07
CA PHE A 66 -6.39 5.52 1.30
C PHE A 66 -6.19 5.80 2.78
N VAL A 67 -6.02 4.75 3.55
CA VAL A 67 -5.83 4.82 5.01
C VAL A 67 -4.35 4.98 5.27
N ASP A 68 -3.94 6.08 5.91
CA ASP A 68 -2.55 6.30 6.33
C ASP A 68 -2.11 5.22 7.33
N PHE A 69 -3.06 4.77 8.18
CA PHE A 69 -2.88 3.64 9.08
C PHE A 69 -4.11 2.73 9.05
N PRO A 70 -3.98 1.46 8.66
CA PRO A 70 -5.10 0.53 8.68
C PRO A 70 -5.60 0.30 10.10
N ASN A 71 -6.92 0.18 10.25
CA ASN A 71 -7.56 -0.07 11.54
C ASN A 71 -7.28 -1.46 12.11
N ASP A 72 -6.85 -2.39 11.24
CA ASP A 72 -6.55 -3.76 11.61
C ASP A 72 -5.31 -4.24 10.85
N LEU A 73 -4.26 -4.55 11.58
CA LEU A 73 -3.01 -5.11 11.05
C LEU A 73 -2.97 -6.60 11.37
N THR A 74 -3.20 -7.42 10.37
CA THR A 74 -3.26 -8.88 10.53
C THR A 74 -1.90 -9.57 10.47
N TYR A 75 -0.90 -8.98 9.82
CA TYR A 75 0.44 -9.58 9.79
C TYR A 75 1.18 -9.35 11.10
N ARG A 76 1.62 -10.45 11.69
CA ARG A 76 2.29 -10.47 12.99
C ARG A 76 3.80 -10.50 12.87
N ARG A 77 4.32 -11.00 11.75
CA ARG A 77 5.74 -11.14 11.50
C ARG A 77 6.07 -10.72 10.09
N VAL A 78 7.10 -9.90 9.95
CA VAL A 78 7.67 -9.52 8.66
C VAL A 78 9.14 -9.90 8.70
N GLY A 79 9.59 -10.68 7.76
CA GLY A 79 10.97 -11.12 7.66
C GLY A 79 11.56 -10.85 6.30
N LEU A 80 12.87 -10.63 6.26
CA LEU A 80 13.68 -10.66 5.05
C LEU A 80 14.56 -11.90 5.09
N VAL A 81 14.46 -12.69 4.05
CA VAL A 81 15.25 -13.93 3.91
C VAL A 81 16.16 -13.79 2.69
N LEU A 82 17.43 -14.07 2.88
CA LEU A 82 18.45 -14.08 1.83
C LEU A 82 18.63 -15.51 1.30
N ASN A 83 18.73 -15.63 -0.02
CA ASN A 83 19.07 -16.87 -0.71
C ASN A 83 18.24 -18.10 -0.28
N PRO A 84 16.89 -18.02 -0.32
CA PRO A 84 16.08 -19.22 -0.15
C PRO A 84 16.38 -20.21 -1.27
N THR A 85 16.17 -21.50 -1.03
CA THR A 85 16.47 -22.54 -2.02
C THR A 85 15.20 -22.98 -2.77
N ASP A 86 15.41 -23.56 -3.94
CA ASP A 86 14.35 -24.21 -4.71
C ASP A 86 13.77 -25.38 -3.92
N TYR A 87 12.47 -25.59 -4.03
CA TYR A 87 11.76 -26.65 -3.33
C TYR A 87 12.45 -28.02 -3.49
N ASN A 88 12.69 -28.69 -2.38
CA ASN A 88 13.35 -30.00 -2.29
C ASN A 88 14.76 -30.04 -2.89
N THR A 89 15.47 -28.91 -2.91
CA THR A 89 16.86 -28.82 -3.38
C THR A 89 17.73 -27.95 -2.45
N THR A 90 19.03 -27.91 -2.74
CA THR A 90 19.99 -26.99 -2.11
C THR A 90 20.38 -25.83 -3.04
N THR A 91 19.75 -25.72 -4.20
CA THR A 91 20.03 -24.67 -5.18
C THR A 91 19.34 -23.38 -4.78
N ILE A 92 20.08 -22.26 -4.76
CA ILE A 92 19.54 -20.95 -4.45
C ILE A 92 18.52 -20.55 -5.54
N CYS A 93 17.34 -20.08 -5.11
CA CYS A 93 16.28 -19.62 -6.00
C CYS A 93 16.72 -18.48 -6.90
N SER A 94 16.31 -18.53 -8.15
CA SER A 94 16.40 -17.37 -9.04
C SER A 94 15.32 -16.34 -8.68
N GLN A 95 15.73 -15.09 -8.45
CA GLN A 95 14.85 -14.01 -8.01
C GLN A 95 13.66 -13.70 -8.95
N ASN A 96 13.74 -14.10 -10.22
CA ASN A 96 12.73 -13.74 -11.23
C ASN A 96 11.81 -14.90 -11.62
N THR A 97 12.08 -16.13 -11.17
CA THR A 97 11.41 -17.32 -11.70
C THR A 97 10.77 -18.20 -10.63
N ARG A 98 10.82 -17.81 -9.37
CA ARG A 98 10.28 -18.63 -8.27
C ARG A 98 9.17 -17.91 -7.51
N SER A 99 8.13 -18.64 -7.18
CA SER A 99 7.01 -18.15 -6.39
C SER A 99 7.05 -18.73 -4.98
N ALA A 100 6.90 -17.85 -3.98
CA ALA A 100 6.79 -18.23 -2.58
C ALA A 100 5.35 -18.52 -2.16
N VAL A 101 4.37 -18.41 -3.06
CA VAL A 101 2.95 -18.61 -2.79
C VAL A 101 2.38 -19.72 -3.64
N LYS A 102 1.36 -20.39 -3.11
CA LYS A 102 0.57 -21.36 -3.86
C LYS A 102 -0.32 -20.66 -4.88
N ALA A 103 -0.74 -21.40 -5.88
CA ALA A 103 -1.69 -20.89 -6.85
C ALA A 103 -2.71 -21.95 -7.28
N MET A 104 -3.83 -21.48 -7.79
CA MET A 104 -4.78 -22.30 -8.53
C MET A 104 -5.14 -21.61 -9.85
N ILE A 105 -5.36 -22.37 -10.88
CA ILE A 105 -5.89 -21.89 -12.14
C ILE A 105 -7.38 -22.21 -12.21
N LEU A 106 -8.17 -21.22 -12.64
CA LEU A 106 -9.62 -21.31 -12.73
C LEU A 106 -10.04 -21.43 -14.20
N PRO A 107 -11.18 -22.04 -14.50
CA PRO A 107 -11.63 -22.24 -15.88
C PRO A 107 -11.84 -20.92 -16.62
N GLN A 108 -11.57 -20.93 -17.91
CA GLN A 108 -11.74 -19.77 -18.78
C GLN A 108 -13.18 -19.57 -19.25
N GLY A 109 -13.54 -18.35 -19.55
CA GLY A 109 -14.79 -17.99 -20.21
C GLY A 109 -16.03 -18.36 -19.39
N THR A 110 -16.97 -19.08 -20.03
CA THR A 110 -18.23 -19.56 -19.43
C THR A 110 -18.19 -21.06 -19.09
N ALA A 111 -17.01 -21.65 -18.98
CA ALA A 111 -16.87 -23.04 -18.62
C ALA A 111 -17.46 -23.33 -17.23
N ALA A 112 -17.85 -24.57 -16.99
CA ALA A 112 -18.36 -24.98 -15.68
C ALA A 112 -17.28 -24.73 -14.60
N GLY A 113 -17.65 -24.02 -13.52
CA GLY A 113 -16.74 -23.64 -12.47
C GLY A 113 -15.92 -22.36 -12.73
N ALA A 114 -16.14 -21.68 -13.87
CA ALA A 114 -15.51 -20.39 -14.13
C ALA A 114 -15.85 -19.36 -13.02
N PRO A 115 -14.94 -18.42 -12.74
CA PRO A 115 -15.16 -17.39 -11.75
C PRO A 115 -16.41 -16.56 -12.06
N THR A 116 -17.24 -16.31 -11.04
CA THR A 116 -18.42 -15.45 -11.18
C THR A 116 -18.05 -13.95 -11.21
N GLY A 117 -16.80 -13.62 -10.93
CA GLY A 117 -16.22 -12.29 -10.99
C GLY A 117 -14.76 -12.31 -10.52
N ASP A 118 -14.16 -11.14 -10.36
CA ASP A 118 -12.74 -11.02 -9.99
C ASP A 118 -12.55 -11.07 -8.47
N PHE A 119 -11.68 -11.96 -8.02
CA PHE A 119 -11.28 -12.05 -6.60
C PHE A 119 -10.42 -10.84 -6.21
N VAL A 120 -10.56 -10.40 -4.96
CA VAL A 120 -9.89 -9.21 -4.42
C VAL A 120 -8.68 -9.60 -3.59
N ALA A 121 -7.52 -8.94 -3.83
CA ALA A 121 -6.34 -9.14 -3.00
C ALA A 121 -6.64 -8.81 -1.53
N GLY A 122 -6.17 -9.67 -0.61
CA GLY A 122 -6.43 -9.54 0.82
C GLY A 122 -7.73 -10.20 1.32
N GLU A 123 -8.60 -10.71 0.43
CA GLU A 123 -9.77 -11.47 0.87
C GLU A 123 -9.41 -12.94 1.22
N THR A 124 -10.17 -13.51 2.11
CA THR A 124 -10.08 -14.94 2.41
C THR A 124 -10.92 -15.74 1.43
N ILE A 125 -10.32 -16.72 0.76
CA ILE A 125 -11.03 -17.75 0.01
C ILE A 125 -11.24 -18.98 0.89
N THR A 126 -12.44 -19.56 0.82
CA THR A 126 -12.81 -20.75 1.58
C THR A 126 -13.34 -21.83 0.64
N GLN A 127 -12.84 -23.05 0.81
CA GLN A 127 -13.37 -24.24 0.15
C GLN A 127 -14.24 -25.00 1.16
N THR A 128 -15.55 -24.89 1.05
CA THR A 128 -16.48 -25.36 2.06
C THR A 128 -16.38 -26.87 2.32
N THR A 129 -16.10 -27.65 1.28
CA THR A 129 -16.04 -29.12 1.37
C THR A 129 -14.85 -29.61 2.20
N THR A 130 -13.71 -28.94 2.09
CA THR A 130 -12.47 -29.33 2.79
C THR A 130 -12.23 -28.49 4.05
N ASN A 131 -12.92 -27.36 4.21
CA ASN A 131 -12.65 -26.30 5.17
C ASN A 131 -11.26 -25.63 4.96
N ALA A 132 -10.65 -25.83 3.79
CA ALA A 132 -9.42 -25.12 3.44
C ALA A 132 -9.70 -23.62 3.30
N LYS A 133 -8.81 -22.82 3.86
CA LYS A 133 -8.82 -21.36 3.74
C LYS A 133 -7.49 -20.87 3.26
N GLY A 134 -7.51 -19.76 2.53
CA GLY A 134 -6.29 -19.08 2.07
C GLY A 134 -6.56 -17.60 1.88
N LEU A 135 -5.53 -16.79 2.00
CA LEU A 135 -5.60 -15.35 1.73
C LEU A 135 -5.15 -15.08 0.30
N VAL A 136 -5.96 -14.37 -0.46
CA VAL A 136 -5.64 -13.99 -1.85
C VAL A 136 -4.52 -12.99 -1.86
N VAL A 137 -3.44 -13.30 -2.58
CA VAL A 137 -2.32 -12.39 -2.85
C VAL A 137 -2.60 -11.58 -4.10
N SER A 138 -3.01 -12.26 -5.17
CA SER A 138 -3.38 -11.62 -6.44
C SER A 138 -4.27 -12.54 -7.27
N TYR A 139 -5.06 -11.95 -8.13
CA TYR A 139 -5.86 -12.64 -9.13
C TYR A 139 -5.64 -12.00 -10.49
N ASP A 140 -5.30 -12.79 -11.48
CA ASP A 140 -5.16 -12.36 -12.87
C ASP A 140 -6.43 -12.73 -13.65
N SER A 141 -7.21 -11.72 -14.00
CA SER A 141 -8.47 -11.90 -14.72
C SER A 141 -8.30 -12.40 -16.17
N ILE A 142 -7.10 -12.33 -16.76
CA ILE A 142 -6.80 -12.81 -18.10
C ILE A 142 -6.51 -14.31 -18.06
N THR A 143 -5.50 -14.71 -17.28
CA THR A 143 -5.07 -16.11 -17.19
C THR A 143 -5.91 -16.93 -16.21
N LYS A 144 -6.76 -16.27 -15.40
CA LYS A 144 -7.56 -16.87 -14.33
C LYS A 144 -6.70 -17.57 -13.25
N VAL A 145 -5.46 -17.11 -13.09
CA VAL A 145 -4.57 -17.59 -12.03
C VAL A 145 -4.83 -16.80 -10.76
N LEU A 146 -5.16 -17.51 -9.70
CA LEU A 146 -5.35 -17.00 -8.36
C LEU A 146 -4.16 -17.44 -7.49
N LYS A 147 -3.35 -16.48 -7.02
CA LYS A 147 -2.22 -16.71 -6.10
C LYS A 147 -2.70 -16.48 -4.67
N TYR A 148 -2.33 -17.40 -3.77
CA TYR A 148 -2.75 -17.35 -2.38
C TYR A 148 -1.69 -17.92 -1.45
N TYR A 149 -1.76 -17.57 -0.19
CA TYR A 149 -1.04 -18.27 0.87
C TYR A 149 -2.00 -18.79 1.93
N GLN A 150 -1.55 -19.78 2.70
CA GLN A 150 -2.32 -20.37 3.78
C GLN A 150 -1.59 -20.13 5.10
N ASP A 151 -2.33 -19.59 6.06
CA ASP A 151 -1.85 -19.35 7.41
C ASP A 151 -2.06 -20.59 8.28
N SER A 152 -1.16 -20.82 9.23
CA SER A 152 -1.30 -21.86 10.25
C SER A 152 -2.35 -21.54 11.31
N VAL A 153 -2.97 -20.35 11.30
CA VAL A 153 -3.99 -19.92 12.25
C VAL A 153 -5.40 -20.27 11.76
N ASP A 154 -5.66 -20.08 10.45
CA ASP A 154 -6.97 -20.31 9.85
C ASP A 154 -6.99 -21.59 9.00
N GLY A 155 -8.07 -22.37 9.12
CA GLY A 155 -8.27 -23.58 8.31
C GLY A 155 -7.25 -24.68 8.63
N THR A 156 -6.89 -24.85 9.91
CA THR A 156 -5.96 -25.91 10.34
C THR A 156 -6.69 -27.05 11.03
N VAL A 157 -6.15 -28.27 10.87
CA VAL A 157 -6.52 -29.43 11.68
C VAL A 157 -5.25 -29.92 12.38
N ASN A 158 -5.30 -30.04 13.71
CA ASN A 158 -4.16 -30.44 14.53
C ASN A 158 -2.88 -29.59 14.29
N GLY A 159 -3.04 -28.29 13.99
CA GLY A 159 -1.93 -27.40 13.69
C GLY A 159 -1.36 -27.50 12.28
N ASN A 160 -1.91 -28.37 11.43
CA ASN A 160 -1.51 -28.49 10.03
C ASN A 160 -2.50 -27.74 9.13
N VAL A 161 -1.98 -27.05 8.14
CA VAL A 161 -2.78 -26.33 7.13
C VAL A 161 -3.59 -27.34 6.30
N ILE A 162 -4.86 -27.09 6.13
CA ILE A 162 -5.72 -27.87 5.23
C ILE A 162 -5.48 -27.38 3.80
N ALA A 163 -4.94 -28.25 2.95
CA ALA A 163 -4.70 -27.92 1.54
C ALA A 163 -6.04 -27.83 0.77
N PHE A 164 -6.11 -26.89 -0.17
CA PHE A 164 -7.14 -26.93 -1.20
C PHE A 164 -6.96 -28.18 -2.06
N ALA A 165 -8.04 -28.86 -2.36
CA ALA A 165 -7.98 -30.13 -3.07
C ALA A 165 -9.22 -30.38 -3.94
N GLY A 166 -9.02 -31.17 -4.99
CA GLY A 166 -10.07 -31.69 -5.83
C GLY A 166 -10.87 -30.62 -6.58
N ASN A 167 -12.01 -31.06 -7.09
CA ASN A 167 -12.94 -30.26 -7.89
C ASN A 167 -13.99 -29.59 -6.96
N ASN A 168 -13.53 -28.87 -5.94
CA ASN A 168 -14.39 -28.24 -4.96
C ASN A 168 -14.41 -26.73 -5.13
N GLN A 169 -15.61 -26.16 -5.04
CA GLN A 169 -15.81 -24.73 -5.18
C GLN A 169 -15.14 -23.94 -4.05
N ILE A 170 -14.50 -22.84 -4.41
CA ILE A 170 -14.02 -21.81 -3.52
C ILE A 170 -14.97 -20.60 -3.52
N THR A 171 -15.01 -19.88 -2.41
CA THR A 171 -15.82 -18.65 -2.26
C THR A 171 -14.97 -17.56 -1.61
N GLY A 172 -14.97 -16.38 -2.19
CA GLY A 172 -14.30 -15.18 -1.64
C GLY A 172 -15.15 -14.52 -0.55
N SER A 173 -14.52 -14.10 0.53
CA SER A 173 -15.21 -13.52 1.69
C SER A 173 -15.71 -12.10 1.46
N ALA A 174 -14.98 -11.29 0.73
CA ALA A 174 -15.34 -9.90 0.44
C ALA A 174 -16.08 -9.76 -0.89
N SER A 175 -15.60 -10.42 -1.93
CA SER A 175 -16.20 -10.40 -3.26
C SER A 175 -17.50 -11.20 -3.36
N SER A 176 -17.67 -12.23 -2.53
CA SER A 176 -18.71 -13.24 -2.62
C SER A 176 -18.69 -14.03 -3.94
N PHE A 177 -17.63 -13.89 -4.72
CA PHE A 177 -17.46 -14.62 -5.97
C PHE A 177 -17.09 -16.08 -5.71
N THR A 178 -17.48 -16.92 -6.64
CA THR A 178 -17.24 -18.37 -6.55
C THR A 178 -16.51 -18.84 -7.79
N ALA A 179 -15.68 -19.85 -7.62
CA ALA A 179 -15.00 -20.56 -8.72
C ALA A 179 -14.67 -21.99 -8.29
N THR A 180 -14.39 -22.84 -9.27
CA THR A 180 -13.89 -24.20 -9.01
C THR A 180 -12.58 -24.37 -9.76
N PRO A 181 -11.48 -24.79 -9.13
CA PRO A 181 -10.20 -24.98 -9.81
C PRO A 181 -10.30 -25.91 -11.01
N ASP A 182 -9.57 -25.59 -12.08
CA ASP A 182 -9.60 -26.34 -13.33
C ASP A 182 -8.78 -27.63 -13.23
N GLN A 183 -9.44 -28.72 -12.87
CA GLN A 183 -8.80 -30.03 -12.72
C GLN A 183 -8.29 -30.61 -14.04
N THR A 184 -8.67 -30.02 -15.18
CA THR A 184 -8.18 -30.47 -16.50
C THR A 184 -6.84 -29.86 -16.86
N PHE A 185 -6.44 -28.80 -16.15
CA PHE A 185 -5.20 -28.08 -16.40
C PHE A 185 -4.00 -28.76 -15.72
N GLY A 186 -3.19 -29.44 -16.54
CA GLY A 186 -2.05 -30.22 -16.05
C GLY A 186 -2.43 -31.56 -15.43
N THR A 187 -1.47 -32.45 -15.39
CA THR A 187 -1.57 -33.77 -14.73
C THR A 187 -0.32 -34.01 -13.93
N SER A 188 -0.31 -35.03 -13.06
CA SER A 188 0.88 -35.40 -12.28
C SER A 188 2.06 -35.84 -13.16
N SER A 189 1.79 -36.33 -14.37
CA SER A 189 2.82 -36.74 -15.34
C SER A 189 3.21 -35.63 -16.33
N VAL A 190 2.35 -34.62 -16.54
CA VAL A 190 2.56 -33.52 -17.47
C VAL A 190 2.08 -32.22 -16.84
N PRO A 191 2.88 -31.59 -15.96
CA PRO A 191 2.58 -30.25 -15.45
C PRO A 191 2.53 -29.22 -16.59
N LEU A 192 1.68 -28.23 -16.46
CA LEU A 192 1.57 -27.14 -17.45
C LEU A 192 2.03 -25.81 -16.84
N THR A 193 2.84 -25.08 -17.61
CA THR A 193 3.41 -23.76 -17.24
C THR A 193 2.88 -22.63 -18.13
N GLN A 194 2.11 -22.96 -19.16
CA GLN A 194 1.61 -22.02 -20.15
C GLN A 194 0.12 -22.23 -20.40
N ILE A 195 -0.59 -21.16 -20.74
CA ILE A 195 -1.97 -21.20 -21.21
C ILE A 195 -2.12 -20.43 -22.52
N THR A 196 -2.90 -20.98 -23.43
CA THR A 196 -3.24 -20.30 -24.69
C THR A 196 -4.64 -19.71 -24.58
N ILE A 197 -4.76 -18.40 -24.75
CA ILE A 197 -6.04 -17.69 -24.73
C ILE A 197 -6.20 -16.96 -26.06
N GLY A 198 -7.14 -17.44 -26.89
CA GLY A 198 -7.26 -16.98 -28.26
C GLY A 198 -6.03 -17.36 -29.09
N VAL A 199 -5.27 -16.36 -29.52
CA VAL A 199 -4.01 -16.55 -30.30
C VAL A 199 -2.76 -16.30 -29.47
N SER A 200 -2.89 -15.89 -28.19
CA SER A 200 -1.79 -15.51 -27.33
C SER A 200 -1.43 -16.62 -26.35
N VAL A 201 -0.14 -16.87 -26.19
CA VAL A 201 0.40 -17.79 -25.20
C VAL A 201 0.90 -17.00 -23.99
N TYR A 202 0.47 -17.37 -22.80
CA TYR A 202 0.84 -16.75 -21.53
C TYR A 202 1.65 -17.71 -20.69
N GLU A 203 2.85 -17.28 -20.26
CA GLU A 203 3.65 -17.97 -19.27
C GLU A 203 3.07 -17.71 -17.87
N LEU A 204 2.79 -18.76 -17.13
CA LEU A 204 2.12 -18.65 -15.82
C LEU A 204 3.10 -18.44 -14.66
N GLY A 205 4.40 -18.69 -14.90
CA GLY A 205 5.44 -18.57 -13.89
C GLY A 205 5.38 -19.63 -12.78
N LEU A 206 4.52 -20.63 -12.94
CA LEU A 206 4.28 -21.74 -12.01
C LEU A 206 3.91 -22.98 -12.80
N SER A 207 4.23 -24.16 -12.28
CA SER A 207 3.83 -25.43 -12.87
C SER A 207 2.55 -25.95 -12.19
N PHE A 208 1.47 -26.02 -12.97
CA PHE A 208 0.18 -26.49 -12.50
C PHE A 208 -0.02 -27.97 -12.75
N VAL A 209 -0.50 -28.67 -11.72
CA VAL A 209 -0.89 -30.07 -11.75
C VAL A 209 -2.32 -30.19 -11.29
N THR A 210 -3.22 -30.66 -12.16
CA THR A 210 -4.66 -30.74 -11.86
C THR A 210 -5.23 -29.43 -11.28
N GLY A 211 -4.85 -28.29 -11.91
CA GLY A 211 -5.33 -26.97 -11.53
C GLY A 211 -4.65 -26.30 -10.34
N TYR A 212 -3.68 -26.96 -9.70
CA TYR A 212 -2.96 -26.40 -8.53
C TYR A 212 -1.48 -26.30 -8.77
N ALA A 213 -0.85 -25.27 -8.19
CA ALA A 213 0.59 -25.11 -8.11
C ALA A 213 1.03 -24.86 -6.67
N ASN A 214 2.06 -25.57 -6.25
CA ASN A 214 2.69 -25.36 -4.94
C ASN A 214 3.70 -24.21 -5.02
N GLU A 215 4.13 -23.73 -3.85
CA GLU A 215 5.28 -22.86 -3.73
C GLU A 215 6.54 -23.57 -4.29
N GLU A 216 7.39 -22.78 -4.95
CA GLU A 216 8.64 -23.29 -5.57
C GLU A 216 9.85 -23.01 -4.70
N ILE A 217 9.64 -22.39 -3.56
CA ILE A 217 10.68 -22.09 -2.56
C ILE A 217 10.59 -23.11 -1.43
N GLU A 218 11.73 -23.68 -1.02
CA GLU A 218 11.79 -24.57 0.13
C GLU A 218 11.48 -23.82 1.42
N LEU A 219 10.53 -24.33 2.20
CA LEU A 219 10.12 -23.73 3.46
C LEU A 219 11.28 -23.76 4.46
N ASN A 220 11.46 -22.66 5.18
CA ASN A 220 12.51 -22.47 6.19
C ASN A 220 13.95 -22.53 5.65
N SER A 221 14.14 -22.39 4.34
CA SER A 221 15.45 -22.26 3.72
C SER A 221 15.93 -20.81 3.70
N GLY A 222 17.24 -20.62 3.44
CA GLY A 222 17.87 -19.31 3.39
C GLY A 222 18.30 -18.77 4.75
N GLU A 223 18.85 -17.58 4.75
CA GLU A 223 19.33 -16.86 5.93
C GLU A 223 18.40 -15.71 6.30
N ILE A 224 17.96 -15.64 7.55
CA ILE A 224 17.11 -14.54 8.04
C ILE A 224 17.98 -13.32 8.28
N LEU A 225 17.80 -12.28 7.46
CA LEU A 225 18.49 -10.99 7.60
C LEU A 225 17.81 -10.07 8.60
N TYR A 226 16.49 -10.12 8.67
CA TYR A 226 15.67 -9.23 9.50
C TYR A 226 14.38 -9.92 9.88
N LEU A 227 13.96 -9.73 11.11
CA LEU A 227 12.67 -10.20 11.61
C LEU A 227 12.02 -9.12 12.46
N ASP A 228 10.86 -8.64 12.05
CA ASP A 228 9.99 -7.77 12.83
C ASP A 228 8.80 -8.58 13.36
N ASN A 229 8.71 -8.71 14.68
CA ASN A 229 7.64 -9.43 15.34
C ASN A 229 6.67 -8.44 15.99
N ARG A 230 5.62 -8.09 15.28
CA ARG A 230 4.63 -7.08 15.72
C ARG A 230 3.46 -7.74 16.44
N ILE A 231 2.96 -7.06 17.45
CA ILE A 231 1.68 -7.38 18.06
C ILE A 231 0.59 -6.85 17.11
N PRO A 232 -0.47 -7.64 16.82
CA PRO A 232 -1.61 -7.12 16.06
C PRO A 232 -2.17 -5.87 16.73
N ILE A 233 -2.37 -4.82 15.94
CA ILE A 233 -2.92 -3.56 16.42
C ILE A 233 -4.35 -3.47 15.91
N THR A 234 -5.31 -3.47 16.82
CA THR A 234 -6.71 -3.14 16.53
C THR A 234 -6.99 -1.74 17.04
N ARG A 235 -7.49 -0.87 16.19
CA ARG A 235 -7.83 0.50 16.55
C ARG A 235 -9.33 0.66 16.71
N SER A 236 -9.74 1.51 17.64
CA SER A 236 -11.14 1.95 17.70
C SER A 236 -11.48 2.80 16.48
N ALA A 237 -12.70 2.66 15.96
CA ALA A 237 -13.20 3.48 14.85
C ALA A 237 -13.22 4.99 15.18
N ASP A 238 -13.28 5.34 16.47
CA ASP A 238 -13.31 6.72 16.96
C ASP A 238 -11.91 7.27 17.29
N GLN A 239 -10.86 6.50 17.07
CA GLN A 239 -9.49 6.91 17.38
C GLN A 239 -9.00 7.94 16.37
N ASN A 240 -8.59 9.12 16.88
CA ASN A 240 -7.96 10.16 16.08
C ASN A 240 -6.46 10.23 16.42
N GLU A 241 -5.65 10.40 15.41
CA GLU A 241 -4.21 10.51 15.54
C GLU A 241 -3.71 11.79 14.90
N GLU A 242 -2.86 12.52 15.63
CA GLU A 242 -2.17 13.70 15.16
C GLU A 242 -0.67 13.49 15.26
N LEU A 243 0.03 13.76 14.17
CA LEU A 243 1.49 13.85 14.16
C LEU A 243 1.88 15.32 14.24
N LYS A 244 2.65 15.69 15.28
CA LYS A 244 3.22 17.03 15.45
C LYS A 244 4.74 16.94 15.42
N VAL A 245 5.35 17.62 14.49
CA VAL A 245 6.81 17.73 14.39
C VAL A 245 7.21 19.16 14.65
N VAL A 246 8.05 19.40 15.65
CA VAL A 246 8.60 20.72 15.96
C VAL A 246 10.07 20.72 15.57
N ILE A 247 10.45 21.63 14.70
CA ILE A 247 11.83 21.88 14.29
C ILE A 247 12.29 23.17 14.94
N GLU A 248 13.41 23.15 15.62
CA GLU A 248 14.07 24.33 16.21
C GLU A 248 15.32 24.64 15.37
N PHE A 249 15.58 25.94 15.02
CA PHE A 249 16.72 26.40 14.20
C PHE A 249 17.32 27.69 14.76
#